data_dc63271e5fec4f61c95b0a862eef603b
#
_entry.id   dc63271e5fec4f61c95b0a862eef603b
#
_cell.length_a   1.000
_cell.length_b   1.000
_cell.length_c   1.000
_cell.angle_alpha   90.00
_cell.angle_beta   90.00
_cell.angle_gamma   90.00
#
_symmetry.space_group_name_H-M   'P 1'
#
loop_
_entity.id
_entity.type
_entity.pdbx_description
1 polymer ?
#
loop_
_entity_poly.entity_id
_entity_poly.type
_entity_poly.pdbx_seq_one_letter_code
_entity_poly.pdbx_strand_id
1 'polypeptide(L)'
;MEQYIGDRNLGIFSVAERVEPNKRLGFTVESWKVRHVSGTFATEKIELSEDFKVSAFPSQSVQFDALIQYDTKIHTIERERFLRFWIEGESTITLVAMSKADEIVGYGVIKRDSNNTILIGPLYGETPAIIKSLLVSLMGKTTFGEIVDMWAPVGSEILKELLSENKSTLKVHADVTRMFYHHDVKVPQEKIFLIASATAAHHC
;
A
#
# COMPACT_ATOMS: atom_id res chain seq x y z
N MET A 1 -2.81 -25.77 16.32
CA MET A 1 -2.91 -24.37 15.83
C MET A 1 -4.27 -23.78 16.16
N GLU A 2 -5.38 -24.45 15.88
CA GLU A 2 -6.76 -23.99 16.21
C GLU A 2 -6.95 -23.58 17.68
N GLN A 3 -6.32 -24.27 18.60
CA GLN A 3 -6.40 -23.97 20.04
C GLN A 3 -5.87 -22.56 20.43
N TYR A 4 -5.02 -21.95 19.58
CA TYR A 4 -4.45 -20.60 19.81
C TYR A 4 -5.08 -19.53 18.95
N ILE A 5 -5.70 -19.88 17.84
CA ILE A 5 -6.29 -18.97 16.87
C ILE A 5 -7.72 -18.59 17.31
N GLY A 6 -8.50 -19.56 17.81
CA GLY A 6 -9.93 -19.40 18.11
C GLY A 6 -10.67 -18.99 16.83
N ASP A 7 -11.61 -18.03 16.97
CA ASP A 7 -12.44 -17.55 15.85
C ASP A 7 -11.74 -16.44 15.00
N ARG A 8 -10.46 -16.16 15.24
CA ARG A 8 -9.73 -15.12 14.48
C ARG A 8 -9.44 -15.58 13.06
N ASN A 9 -9.73 -14.74 12.10
CA ASN A 9 -9.39 -14.98 10.70
C ASN A 9 -7.95 -14.52 10.39
N LEU A 10 -7.02 -15.44 10.38
CA LEU A 10 -5.63 -15.13 10.05
C LEU A 10 -5.44 -14.97 8.55
N GLY A 11 -4.64 -13.98 8.15
CA GLY A 11 -4.22 -13.77 6.78
C GLY A 11 -2.70 -13.83 6.64
N ILE A 12 -2.23 -14.33 5.49
CA ILE A 12 -0.80 -14.37 5.12
C ILE A 12 -0.61 -13.97 3.66
N PHE A 13 0.62 -13.59 3.31
CA PHE A 13 1.08 -13.53 1.93
C PHE A 13 2.01 -14.72 1.67
N SER A 14 1.75 -15.45 0.60
CA SER A 14 2.45 -16.69 0.27
C SER A 14 3.12 -16.60 -1.09
N VAL A 15 4.42 -16.86 -1.14
CA VAL A 15 5.12 -17.11 -2.42
C VAL A 15 4.60 -18.43 -3.03
N ALA A 16 4.76 -18.57 -4.35
CA ALA A 16 4.17 -19.69 -5.09
C ALA A 16 4.53 -21.08 -4.51
N GLU A 17 5.78 -21.27 -4.10
CA GLU A 17 6.29 -22.54 -3.55
C GLU A 17 5.73 -22.86 -2.17
N ARG A 18 5.14 -21.89 -1.50
CA ARG A 18 4.56 -22.03 -0.15
C ARG A 18 3.04 -22.13 -0.15
N VAL A 19 2.36 -21.92 -1.26
CA VAL A 19 0.90 -21.98 -1.35
C VAL A 19 0.38 -23.32 -0.86
N GLU A 20 0.85 -24.44 -1.43
CA GLU A 20 0.41 -25.78 -1.02
C GLU A 20 0.82 -26.18 0.41
N PRO A 21 2.05 -25.89 0.89
CA PRO A 21 2.36 -26.00 2.32
C PRO A 21 1.43 -25.19 3.24
N ASN A 22 1.09 -23.96 2.87
CA ASN A 22 0.23 -23.11 3.67
C ASN A 22 -1.23 -23.60 3.69
N LYS A 23 -1.74 -24.18 2.59
CA LYS A 23 -3.04 -24.86 2.58
C LYS A 23 -3.11 -26.00 3.59
N ARG A 24 -2.04 -26.79 3.71
CA ARG A 24 -1.95 -27.87 4.71
C ARG A 24 -1.92 -27.36 6.15
N LEU A 25 -1.54 -26.08 6.36
CA LEU A 25 -1.60 -25.41 7.66
C LEU A 25 -2.97 -24.76 7.92
N GLY A 26 -3.92 -24.85 6.99
CA GLY A 26 -5.27 -24.34 7.13
C GLY A 26 -5.56 -23.02 6.38
N PHE A 27 -4.58 -22.41 5.71
CA PHE A 27 -4.80 -21.22 4.89
C PHE A 27 -5.36 -21.62 3.51
N THR A 28 -6.63 -22.02 3.47
CA THR A 28 -7.24 -22.62 2.27
C THR A 28 -7.92 -21.60 1.37
N VAL A 29 -8.20 -20.40 1.84
CA VAL A 29 -8.90 -19.39 1.09
C VAL A 29 -7.89 -18.48 0.39
N GLU A 30 -7.74 -18.64 -0.93
CA GLU A 30 -6.92 -17.77 -1.76
C GLU A 30 -7.70 -16.52 -2.15
N SER A 31 -7.01 -15.37 -2.17
CA SER A 31 -7.53 -14.07 -2.56
C SER A 31 -6.69 -13.49 -3.71
N TRP A 32 -6.65 -12.18 -3.86
CA TRP A 32 -5.89 -11.51 -4.90
C TRP A 32 -4.37 -11.60 -4.67
N LYS A 33 -3.61 -11.42 -5.76
CA LYS A 33 -2.15 -11.46 -5.73
C LYS A 33 -1.54 -10.06 -5.66
N VAL A 34 -0.40 -10.00 -5.00
CA VAL A 34 0.42 -8.79 -4.89
C VAL A 34 1.76 -9.04 -5.57
N ARG A 35 2.21 -8.07 -6.34
CA ARG A 35 3.48 -8.09 -7.05
C ARG A 35 4.52 -7.27 -6.34
N HIS A 36 5.68 -7.84 -6.10
CA HIS A 36 6.87 -7.16 -5.63
C HIS A 36 7.61 -6.52 -6.80
N VAL A 37 7.85 -5.22 -6.71
CA VAL A 37 8.57 -4.44 -7.73
C VAL A 37 9.60 -3.55 -7.04
N SER A 38 10.82 -3.49 -7.56
CA SER A 38 11.80 -2.50 -7.11
C SER A 38 12.59 -1.91 -8.27
N GLY A 39 13.23 -0.78 -8.02
CA GLY A 39 14.06 -0.07 -8.99
C GLY A 39 13.87 1.44 -8.94
N THR A 40 14.17 2.12 -10.04
CA THR A 40 13.96 3.57 -10.16
C THR A 40 12.90 3.88 -11.19
N PHE A 41 12.14 4.95 -11.03
CA PHE A 41 11.21 5.43 -12.05
C PHE A 41 11.05 6.94 -12.01
N ALA A 42 10.65 7.48 -13.16
CA ALA A 42 10.35 8.88 -13.35
C ALA A 42 8.83 9.13 -13.28
N THR A 43 8.44 10.29 -12.77
CA THR A 43 7.02 10.68 -12.62
C THR A 43 6.64 11.89 -13.47
N GLU A 44 7.54 12.39 -14.31
CA GLU A 44 7.38 13.65 -15.05
C GLU A 44 6.23 13.62 -16.08
N LYS A 45 5.83 12.43 -16.48
CA LYS A 45 4.74 12.23 -17.46
C LYS A 45 3.36 12.08 -16.83
N ILE A 46 3.27 12.07 -15.49
CA ILE A 46 2.01 11.89 -14.79
C ILE A 46 1.33 13.25 -14.65
N GLU A 47 0.19 13.42 -15.30
CA GLU A 47 -0.62 14.64 -15.17
C GLU A 47 -1.26 14.73 -13.78
N LEU A 48 -1.15 15.90 -13.16
CA LEU A 48 -1.75 16.19 -11.86
C LEU A 48 -3.15 16.78 -12.04
N SER A 49 -4.08 16.38 -11.17
CA SER A 49 -5.42 16.98 -11.11
C SER A 49 -5.46 18.10 -10.06
N GLU A 50 -6.22 19.17 -10.35
CA GLU A 50 -6.48 20.29 -9.43
C GLU A 50 -7.76 20.08 -8.57
N ASP A 51 -8.42 18.95 -8.70
CA ASP A 51 -9.70 18.68 -8.01
C ASP A 51 -9.55 18.40 -6.51
N PHE A 52 -8.32 18.21 -6.04
CA PHE A 52 -8.00 17.93 -4.64
C PHE A 52 -6.65 18.53 -4.28
N LYS A 53 -6.40 18.69 -2.97
CA LYS A 53 -5.16 19.22 -2.43
C LYS A 53 -4.35 18.11 -1.75
N VAL A 54 -3.07 17.97 -2.11
CA VAL A 54 -2.13 17.09 -1.40
C VAL A 54 -1.40 17.88 -0.32
N SER A 55 -1.40 17.35 0.91
CA SER A 55 -0.78 17.98 2.08
C SER A 55 0.05 16.98 2.87
N ALA A 56 1.07 17.46 3.56
CA ALA A 56 1.82 16.62 4.49
C ALA A 56 0.97 16.25 5.72
N PHE A 57 1.22 15.07 6.29
CA PHE A 57 0.64 14.61 7.54
C PHE A 57 1.79 14.33 8.55
N PRO A 58 1.67 14.66 9.85
CA PRO A 58 0.53 15.38 10.44
C PRO A 58 0.49 16.85 10.03
N SER A 59 -0.69 17.45 10.04
CA SER A 59 -0.90 18.88 9.81
C SER A 59 -2.02 19.42 10.70
N GLN A 60 -2.12 20.74 10.83
CA GLN A 60 -3.21 21.36 11.60
C GLN A 60 -4.60 21.10 10.99
N SER A 61 -4.65 20.86 9.68
CA SER A 61 -5.90 20.61 8.95
C SER A 61 -6.33 19.15 8.88
N VAL A 62 -5.45 18.20 9.25
CA VAL A 62 -5.74 16.77 9.16
C VAL A 62 -5.48 16.10 10.49
N GLN A 63 -6.55 15.65 11.12
CA GLN A 63 -6.50 14.92 12.37
C GLN A 63 -6.22 13.42 12.12
N PHE A 64 -5.52 12.79 13.05
CA PHE A 64 -5.20 11.36 12.96
C PHE A 64 -6.45 10.48 12.87
N ASP A 65 -7.50 10.83 13.64
CA ASP A 65 -8.77 10.09 13.64
C ASP A 65 -9.46 10.09 12.27
N ALA A 66 -9.36 11.18 11.51
CA ALA A 66 -9.88 11.22 10.15
C ALA A 66 -9.13 10.25 9.21
N LEU A 67 -7.82 10.10 9.40
CA LEU A 67 -7.01 9.13 8.65
C LEU A 67 -7.36 7.70 9.03
N ILE A 68 -7.56 7.39 10.33
CA ILE A 68 -8.05 6.08 10.79
C ILE A 68 -9.40 5.75 10.15
N GLN A 69 -10.33 6.69 10.15
CA GLN A 69 -11.65 6.49 9.55
C GLN A 69 -11.55 6.21 8.05
N TYR A 70 -10.68 6.92 7.31
CA TYR A 70 -10.45 6.66 5.90
C TYR A 70 -9.85 5.27 5.67
N ASP A 71 -8.80 4.91 6.42
CA ASP A 71 -8.16 3.59 6.32
C ASP A 71 -9.14 2.45 6.65
N THR A 72 -10.00 2.65 7.66
CA THR A 72 -11.03 1.68 8.05
C THR A 72 -12.05 1.45 6.91
N LYS A 73 -12.39 2.47 6.12
CA LYS A 73 -13.25 2.30 4.93
C LYS A 73 -12.60 1.41 3.87
N ILE A 74 -11.26 1.44 3.74
CA ILE A 74 -10.51 0.59 2.81
C ILE A 74 -10.38 -0.85 3.35
N HIS A 75 -10.08 -1.00 4.62
CA HIS A 75 -9.73 -2.32 5.20
C HIS A 75 -10.89 -3.01 5.92
N THR A 76 -12.03 -2.34 6.12
CA THR A 76 -13.23 -2.83 6.83
C THR A 76 -13.01 -3.13 8.32
N ILE A 77 -11.82 -2.92 8.83
CA ILE A 77 -11.42 -3.04 10.22
C ILE A 77 -10.56 -1.84 10.63
N GLU A 78 -10.68 -1.40 11.87
CA GLU A 78 -9.83 -0.36 12.41
C GLU A 78 -8.42 -0.90 12.68
N ARG A 79 -7.41 -0.17 12.19
CA ARG A 79 -6.00 -0.55 12.31
C ARG A 79 -5.14 0.57 12.91
N GLU A 80 -5.67 1.27 13.92
CA GLU A 80 -4.99 2.41 14.54
C GLU A 80 -3.56 2.11 14.95
N ARG A 81 -3.35 0.99 15.67
CA ARG A 81 -2.00 0.60 16.14
C ARG A 81 -1.02 0.38 14.99
N PHE A 82 -1.48 -0.23 13.89
CA PHE A 82 -0.68 -0.42 12.70
C PHE A 82 -0.35 0.93 12.04
N LEU A 83 -1.34 1.79 11.87
CA LEU A 83 -1.17 3.10 11.26
C LEU A 83 -0.18 3.96 12.05
N ARG A 84 -0.33 4.06 13.38
CA ARG A 84 0.62 4.79 14.21
C ARG A 84 2.04 4.30 14.02
N PHE A 85 2.26 2.99 14.15
CA PHE A 85 3.58 2.41 13.93
C PHE A 85 4.15 2.70 12.54
N TRP A 86 3.29 2.71 11.52
CA TRP A 86 3.73 2.87 10.14
C TRP A 86 4.01 4.32 9.77
N ILE A 87 3.22 5.28 10.25
CA ILE A 87 3.28 6.69 9.83
C ILE A 87 3.99 7.64 10.79
N GLU A 88 4.21 7.25 12.05
CA GLU A 88 4.85 8.10 13.07
C GLU A 88 6.38 7.88 13.16
N GLY A 89 6.98 7.09 12.27
CA GLY A 89 8.43 6.80 12.27
C GLY A 89 9.27 8.00 11.83
N GLU A 90 10.47 8.17 12.40
CA GLU A 90 11.39 9.27 12.10
C GLU A 90 11.79 9.38 10.62
N SER A 91 11.82 8.24 9.90
CA SER A 91 12.19 8.19 8.48
C SER A 91 10.98 8.05 7.56
N THR A 92 9.81 8.51 8.02
CA THR A 92 8.54 8.35 7.32
C THR A 92 8.01 9.70 6.84
N ILE A 93 7.50 9.75 5.62
CA ILE A 93 6.76 10.88 5.07
C ILE A 93 5.38 10.37 4.68
N THR A 94 4.35 10.98 5.25
CA THR A 94 2.95 10.69 4.91
C THR A 94 2.34 11.90 4.24
N LEU A 95 1.66 11.67 3.11
CA LEU A 95 0.87 12.67 2.40
C LEU A 95 -0.58 12.24 2.37
N VAL A 96 -1.49 13.20 2.48
CA VAL A 96 -2.94 13.01 2.35
C VAL A 96 -3.49 13.86 1.21
N ALA A 97 -4.43 13.31 0.46
CA ALA A 97 -5.21 14.04 -0.52
C ALA A 97 -6.55 14.43 0.11
N MET A 98 -6.87 15.73 0.06
CA MET A 98 -8.08 16.32 0.60
C MET A 98 -8.98 16.79 -0.54
N SER A 99 -10.26 16.47 -0.49
CA SER A 99 -11.27 17.00 -1.41
C SER A 99 -11.53 18.49 -1.16
N LYS A 100 -12.31 19.14 -2.05
CA LYS A 100 -12.79 20.52 -1.85
C LYS A 100 -13.73 20.65 -0.65
N ALA A 101 -14.25 19.55 -0.12
CA ALA A 101 -15.08 19.49 1.09
C ALA A 101 -14.28 19.16 2.36
N ASP A 102 -12.96 19.27 2.32
CA ASP A 102 -12.03 18.94 3.41
C ASP A 102 -12.13 17.47 3.92
N GLU A 103 -12.52 16.55 3.04
CA GLU A 103 -12.54 15.13 3.34
C GLU A 103 -11.27 14.45 2.82
N ILE A 104 -10.74 13.46 3.56
CA ILE A 104 -9.63 12.61 3.06
C ILE A 104 -10.17 11.72 1.96
N VAL A 105 -9.57 11.83 0.78
CA VAL A 105 -9.89 11.03 -0.42
C VAL A 105 -8.73 10.14 -0.87
N GLY A 106 -7.63 10.16 -0.14
CA GLY A 106 -6.48 9.29 -0.35
C GLY A 106 -5.34 9.60 0.60
N TYR A 107 -4.44 8.66 0.78
CA TYR A 107 -3.17 8.90 1.46
C TYR A 107 -2.09 7.97 0.94
N GLY A 108 -0.85 8.37 1.14
CA GLY A 108 0.30 7.55 0.81
C GLY A 108 1.47 7.81 1.74
N VAL A 109 2.30 6.80 1.86
CA VAL A 109 3.44 6.80 2.79
C VAL A 109 4.70 6.37 2.04
N ILE A 110 5.80 7.06 2.29
CA ILE A 110 7.15 6.55 2.03
C ILE A 110 7.91 6.42 3.33
N LYS A 111 8.73 5.39 3.40
CA LYS A 111 9.61 5.13 4.55
C LYS A 111 10.98 4.71 4.05
N ARG A 112 12.03 5.23 4.66
CA ARG A 112 13.39 4.74 4.40
C ARG A 112 13.71 3.58 5.32
N ASP A 113 14.23 2.50 4.74
CA ASP A 113 14.77 1.39 5.52
C ASP A 113 16.22 1.67 5.95
N SER A 114 16.81 0.74 6.71
CA SER A 114 18.20 0.83 7.18
C SER A 114 19.25 0.82 6.04
N ASN A 115 18.86 0.41 4.83
CA ASN A 115 19.71 0.36 3.65
C ASN A 115 19.49 1.57 2.72
N ASN A 116 18.76 2.58 3.18
CA ASN A 116 18.36 3.74 2.38
C ASN A 116 17.44 3.42 1.20
N THR A 117 16.81 2.23 1.15
CA THR A 117 15.78 1.92 0.18
C THR A 117 14.47 2.64 0.54
N ILE A 118 13.81 3.21 -0.44
CA ILE A 118 12.51 3.85 -0.27
C ILE A 118 11.41 2.79 -0.35
N LEU A 119 10.78 2.48 0.77
CA LEU A 119 9.55 1.70 0.79
C LEU A 119 8.38 2.63 0.49
N ILE A 120 7.64 2.38 -0.59
CA ILE A 120 6.42 3.13 -0.92
C ILE A 120 5.21 2.28 -0.59
N GLY A 121 4.38 2.78 0.29
CA GLY A 121 3.11 2.16 0.70
C GLY A 121 2.86 2.29 2.21
N PRO A 122 1.58 2.26 2.61
CA PRO A 122 0.40 2.16 1.76
C PRO A 122 0.22 3.37 0.83
N LEU A 123 -0.46 3.17 -0.31
CA LEU A 123 -0.89 4.24 -1.21
C LEU A 123 -2.29 3.92 -1.70
N TYR A 124 -3.27 4.65 -1.18
CA TYR A 124 -4.70 4.47 -1.42
C TYR A 124 -5.33 5.75 -1.92
N GLY A 125 -6.36 5.65 -2.75
CA GLY A 125 -7.11 6.79 -3.25
C GLY A 125 -8.44 6.42 -3.86
N GLU A 126 -9.42 7.31 -3.76
CA GLU A 126 -10.77 7.12 -4.29
C GLU A 126 -10.78 7.00 -5.82
N THR A 127 -9.80 7.58 -6.50
CA THR A 127 -9.67 7.54 -7.96
C THR A 127 -8.21 7.35 -8.40
N PRO A 128 -7.97 6.85 -9.62
CA PRO A 128 -6.62 6.78 -10.19
C PRO A 128 -5.89 8.13 -10.23
N ALA A 129 -6.59 9.24 -10.46
CA ALA A 129 -5.99 10.58 -10.47
C ALA A 129 -5.42 10.97 -9.10
N ILE A 130 -6.14 10.66 -8.01
CA ILE A 130 -5.67 10.89 -6.63
C ILE A 130 -4.44 10.04 -6.35
N ILE A 131 -4.46 8.76 -6.70
CA ILE A 131 -3.34 7.83 -6.53
C ILE A 131 -2.09 8.34 -7.28
N LYS A 132 -2.25 8.72 -8.54
CA LYS A 132 -1.15 9.24 -9.37
C LYS A 132 -0.57 10.52 -8.79
N SER A 133 -1.40 11.46 -8.35
CA SER A 133 -0.94 12.72 -7.73
C SER A 133 -0.23 12.51 -6.38
N LEU A 134 -0.72 11.60 -5.55
CA LEU A 134 -0.03 11.20 -4.32
C LEU A 134 1.33 10.56 -4.64
N LEU A 135 1.39 9.67 -5.63
CA LEU A 135 2.64 9.03 -6.05
C LEU A 135 3.68 10.05 -6.49
N VAL A 136 3.30 10.98 -7.39
CA VAL A 136 4.19 12.08 -7.85
C VAL A 136 4.65 12.93 -6.67
N SER A 137 3.72 13.32 -5.79
CA SER A 137 4.03 14.14 -4.62
C SER A 137 4.97 13.45 -3.64
N LEU A 138 4.82 12.14 -3.43
CA LEU A 138 5.71 11.33 -2.59
C LEU A 138 7.09 11.21 -3.23
N MET A 139 7.17 10.91 -4.54
CA MET A 139 8.44 10.84 -5.27
C MET A 139 9.18 12.18 -5.28
N GLY A 140 8.47 13.30 -5.31
CA GLY A 140 9.04 14.64 -5.14
C GLY A 140 9.70 14.90 -3.76
N LYS A 141 9.53 13.98 -2.79
CA LYS A 141 10.22 14.00 -1.48
C LYS A 141 11.44 13.08 -1.44
N THR A 142 11.72 12.37 -2.51
CA THR A 142 12.89 11.51 -2.65
C THR A 142 13.95 12.19 -3.53
N THR A 143 15.15 11.66 -3.53
CA THR A 143 16.23 12.10 -4.42
C THR A 143 16.15 11.31 -5.74
N PHE A 144 16.39 11.98 -6.86
CA PHE A 144 16.43 11.31 -8.16
C PHE A 144 17.43 10.13 -8.15
N GLY A 145 17.00 8.99 -8.65
CA GLY A 145 17.82 7.77 -8.74
C GLY A 145 17.82 6.89 -7.49
N GLU A 146 17.10 7.26 -6.44
CA GLU A 146 16.92 6.37 -5.28
C GLU A 146 16.11 5.13 -5.65
N ILE A 147 16.50 3.99 -5.09
CA ILE A 147 15.80 2.73 -5.30
C ILE A 147 14.52 2.74 -4.47
N VAL A 148 13.41 2.44 -5.13
CA VAL A 148 12.11 2.23 -4.48
C VAL A 148 11.79 0.75 -4.41
N ASP A 149 11.05 0.37 -3.39
CA ASP A 149 10.48 -0.97 -3.16
C ASP A 149 8.97 -0.84 -2.99
N MET A 150 8.20 -1.61 -3.76
CA MET A 150 6.75 -1.49 -3.86
C MET A 150 6.07 -2.85 -3.90
N TRP A 151 4.89 -2.92 -3.28
CA TRP A 151 4.02 -4.09 -3.30
C TRP A 151 2.63 -3.70 -3.81
N ALA A 152 2.29 -4.07 -5.04
CA ALA A 152 1.09 -3.65 -5.74
C ALA A 152 0.17 -4.82 -6.11
N PRO A 153 -1.17 -4.65 -6.12
CA PRO A 153 -2.09 -5.62 -6.71
C PRO A 153 -1.71 -5.94 -8.16
N VAL A 154 -1.64 -7.23 -8.52
CA VAL A 154 -1.25 -7.68 -9.87
C VAL A 154 -2.16 -7.12 -10.97
N GLY A 155 -3.45 -6.89 -10.64
CA GLY A 155 -4.44 -6.31 -11.56
C GLY A 155 -4.39 -4.79 -11.73
N SER A 156 -3.50 -4.08 -11.03
CA SER A 156 -3.45 -2.61 -11.06
C SER A 156 -3.04 -2.08 -12.45
N GLU A 157 -3.91 -1.27 -13.08
CA GLU A 157 -3.60 -0.62 -14.35
C GLU A 157 -2.47 0.42 -14.20
N ILE A 158 -2.46 1.17 -13.08
CA ILE A 158 -1.37 2.12 -12.77
C ILE A 158 -0.03 1.40 -12.69
N LEU A 159 0.02 0.20 -12.10
CA LEU A 159 1.25 -0.59 -12.06
C LEU A 159 1.67 -1.02 -13.47
N LYS A 160 0.74 -1.44 -14.32
CA LYS A 160 1.03 -1.83 -15.70
C LYS A 160 1.60 -0.66 -16.52
N GLU A 161 0.98 0.52 -16.40
CA GLU A 161 1.47 1.75 -17.01
C GLU A 161 2.91 2.04 -16.54
N LEU A 162 3.14 2.07 -15.23
CA LEU A 162 4.43 2.36 -14.62
C LEU A 162 5.53 1.38 -15.08
N LEU A 163 5.24 0.08 -15.10
CA LEU A 163 6.17 -0.95 -15.60
C LEU A 163 6.44 -0.81 -17.10
N SER A 164 5.43 -0.44 -17.87
CA SER A 164 5.56 -0.25 -19.32
C SER A 164 6.48 0.93 -19.67
N GLU A 165 6.38 2.03 -18.92
CA GLU A 165 7.17 3.24 -19.11
C GLU A 165 8.60 3.11 -18.57
N ASN A 166 8.82 2.27 -17.58
CA ASN A 166 10.08 2.13 -16.85
C ASN A 166 10.70 0.72 -16.97
N LYS A 167 10.54 0.05 -18.12
CA LYS A 167 10.97 -1.34 -18.37
C LYS A 167 12.44 -1.63 -18.06
N SER A 168 13.31 -0.64 -18.23
CA SER A 168 14.76 -0.80 -18.03
C SER A 168 15.19 -0.61 -16.58
N THR A 169 14.38 0.05 -15.77
CA THR A 169 14.73 0.50 -14.42
C THR A 169 13.90 -0.11 -13.32
N LEU A 170 12.66 -0.51 -13.60
CA LEU A 170 11.81 -1.26 -12.68
C LEU A 170 11.88 -2.77 -12.95
N LYS A 171 12.07 -3.54 -11.89
CA LYS A 171 12.17 -5.00 -11.93
C LYS A 171 11.04 -5.63 -11.12
N VAL A 172 10.37 -6.60 -11.73
CA VAL A 172 9.43 -7.48 -11.06
C VAL A 172 10.21 -8.63 -10.44
N HIS A 173 9.99 -8.90 -9.14
CA HIS A 173 10.69 -9.96 -8.40
C HIS A 173 9.83 -11.20 -8.20
N ALA A 174 8.64 -11.03 -7.62
CA ALA A 174 7.76 -12.13 -7.30
C ALA A 174 6.29 -11.67 -7.23
N ASP A 175 5.39 -12.59 -7.46
CA ASP A 175 3.99 -12.47 -7.10
C ASP A 175 3.72 -13.31 -5.87
N VAL A 176 3.04 -12.74 -4.88
CA VAL A 176 2.60 -13.45 -3.67
C VAL A 176 1.08 -13.51 -3.63
N THR A 177 0.55 -14.63 -3.18
CA THR A 177 -0.89 -14.85 -3.02
C THR A 177 -1.31 -14.49 -1.61
N ARG A 178 -2.32 -13.64 -1.47
CA ARG A 178 -2.98 -13.37 -0.19
C ARG A 178 -3.86 -14.57 0.16
N MET A 179 -3.67 -15.13 1.33
CA MET A 179 -4.40 -16.34 1.77
C MET A 179 -4.96 -16.14 3.16
N PHE A 180 -6.11 -16.77 3.43
CA PHE A 180 -6.79 -16.69 4.71
C PHE A 180 -7.13 -18.09 5.27
N TYR A 181 -7.28 -18.13 6.59
CA TYR A 181 -7.63 -19.33 7.31
C TYR A 181 -9.11 -19.67 7.18
N HIS A 182 -10.03 -18.70 7.39
CA HIS A 182 -11.46 -18.94 7.40
C HIS A 182 -12.20 -18.37 6.18
N HIS A 183 -12.02 -17.05 5.91
CA HIS A 183 -12.72 -16.38 4.82
C HIS A 183 -11.90 -15.24 4.24
N ASP A 184 -12.18 -14.88 2.98
CA ASP A 184 -11.53 -13.75 2.32
C ASP A 184 -12.04 -12.43 2.90
N VAL A 185 -11.12 -11.55 3.25
CA VAL A 185 -11.42 -10.17 3.66
C VAL A 185 -11.52 -9.31 2.40
N LYS A 186 -12.75 -8.99 2.01
CA LYS A 186 -13.01 -8.14 0.84
C LYS A 186 -12.55 -6.71 1.10
N VAL A 187 -11.80 -6.17 0.16
CA VAL A 187 -11.33 -4.77 0.15
C VAL A 187 -11.59 -4.17 -1.23
N PRO A 188 -11.81 -2.86 -1.35
CA PRO A 188 -11.97 -2.16 -2.63
C PRO A 188 -10.61 -2.08 -3.35
N GLN A 189 -10.24 -3.12 -4.10
CA GLN A 189 -8.91 -3.24 -4.73
C GLN A 189 -8.62 -2.09 -5.68
N GLU A 190 -9.64 -1.51 -6.32
CA GLU A 190 -9.55 -0.35 -7.21
C GLU A 190 -9.05 0.91 -6.51
N LYS A 191 -9.17 0.98 -5.17
CA LYS A 191 -8.66 2.08 -4.34
C LYS A 191 -7.27 1.82 -3.79
N ILE A 192 -6.75 0.61 -3.95
CA ILE A 192 -5.45 0.17 -3.43
C ILE A 192 -4.44 0.13 -4.57
N PHE A 193 -3.49 1.06 -4.59
CA PHE A 193 -2.38 0.98 -5.53
C PHE A 193 -1.18 0.24 -4.93
N LEU A 194 -0.78 0.58 -3.71
CA LEU A 194 0.31 -0.10 -3.00
C LEU A 194 -0.14 -0.49 -1.59
N ILE A 195 0.23 -1.67 -1.16
CA ILE A 195 0.14 -2.05 0.26
C ILE A 195 1.40 -1.63 1.00
N ALA A 196 1.35 -1.56 2.32
CA ALA A 196 2.48 -1.17 3.15
C ALA A 196 3.69 -2.09 2.94
N SER A 197 3.48 -3.39 3.03
CA SER A 197 4.46 -4.45 2.75
C SER A 197 3.74 -5.80 2.85
N ALA A 198 4.14 -6.77 2.03
CA ALA A 198 3.66 -8.14 2.19
C ALA A 198 4.26 -8.82 3.45
N THR A 199 5.38 -8.31 3.97
CA THR A 199 5.99 -8.80 5.22
C THR A 199 5.42 -8.12 6.47
N ALA A 200 4.93 -6.87 6.38
CA ALA A 200 4.34 -6.14 7.49
C ALA A 200 2.85 -6.48 7.75
N ALA A 201 2.20 -7.18 6.84
CA ALA A 201 0.79 -7.54 6.96
C ALA A 201 0.49 -8.64 8.00
N HIS A 202 1.51 -9.13 8.70
CA HIS A 202 1.36 -10.18 9.73
C HIS A 202 0.77 -9.70 11.06
N HIS A 203 0.36 -8.43 11.15
CA HIS A 203 -0.13 -7.82 12.41
C HIS A 203 -1.55 -7.27 12.30
N CYS A 204 -2.35 -7.76 11.35
CA CYS A 204 -3.77 -7.44 11.27
C CYS A 204 -4.62 -8.52 11.93
#